data_8730efcfa264d6df9de6d88fd36498e2
#
_entry.id   8730efcfa264d6df9de6d88fd36498e2
#
_cell.length_a   1.000
_cell.length_b   1.000
_cell.length_c   1.000
_cell.angle_alpha   90.00
_cell.angle_beta   90.00
_cell.angle_gamma   90.00
#
_symmetry.space_group_name_H-M   'P 1'
#
loop_
_entity.id
_entity.type
_entity.pdbx_description
1 polymer ?
#
loop_
_entity_poly.entity_id
_entity_poly.type
_entity_poly.pdbx_seq_one_letter_code
_entity_poly.pdbx_strand_id
1 'polypeptide(L)'
;MSTLLGHPFRVLIYTTKALALGHLLVTYGYGTGYGWGPSMLPTFLVANEWFVTDRSYRRGRGVRVGDCVVYAIPVEPGEDGVKRVLGLQGDYVLLNSPGVGSDTMIQVPKGHCYIVGDNLPWSRDSRDFGPLPMGLIKGKVVAKVAVNGWWPFNWFTKVESGLHPVSDEPKT
;
A
#
# COMPACT_ATOMS: atom_id res chain seq x y z
N MET A 1 18.04 -15.52 -39.94
CA MET A 1 17.52 -14.31 -39.24
C MET A 1 16.85 -13.41 -40.28
N SER A 2 15.68 -13.82 -40.75
CA SER A 2 14.98 -13.15 -41.84
C SER A 2 13.97 -12.15 -41.27
N THR A 3 14.32 -10.89 -41.33
CA THR A 3 13.49 -9.85 -41.95
C THR A 3 12.17 -9.53 -41.23
N LEU A 4 12.25 -9.23 -39.94
CA LEU A 4 11.19 -8.47 -39.27
C LEU A 4 11.01 -7.10 -39.95
N LEU A 5 12.09 -6.49 -40.41
CA LEU A 5 12.14 -5.18 -41.09
C LEU A 5 11.58 -5.19 -42.54
N GLY A 6 11.43 -6.37 -43.15
CA GLY A 6 10.92 -6.47 -44.54
C GLY A 6 9.41 -6.45 -44.70
N HIS A 7 8.63 -6.48 -43.61
CA HIS A 7 7.17 -6.49 -43.67
C HIS A 7 6.58 -5.42 -42.72
N PRO A 8 6.25 -4.23 -43.22
CA PRO A 8 5.79 -3.12 -42.40
C PRO A 8 4.55 -3.49 -41.55
N PHE A 9 3.70 -4.32 -42.07
CA PHE A 9 2.50 -4.79 -41.36
C PHE A 9 2.83 -5.67 -40.15
N ARG A 10 3.84 -6.52 -40.22
CA ARG A 10 4.33 -7.31 -39.06
C ARG A 10 4.96 -6.44 -37.99
N VAL A 11 5.77 -5.47 -38.40
CA VAL A 11 6.37 -4.50 -37.47
C VAL A 11 5.26 -3.76 -36.73
N LEU A 12 4.25 -3.26 -37.43
CA LEU A 12 3.10 -2.59 -36.81
C LEU A 12 2.38 -3.46 -35.76
N ILE A 13 2.11 -4.74 -36.10
CA ILE A 13 1.45 -5.67 -35.17
C ILE A 13 2.31 -5.91 -33.92
N TYR A 14 3.62 -6.14 -34.08
CA TYR A 14 4.49 -6.36 -32.92
C TYR A 14 4.64 -5.11 -32.05
N THR A 15 4.72 -3.95 -32.66
CA THR A 15 4.78 -2.67 -31.93
C THR A 15 3.48 -2.44 -31.14
N THR A 16 2.33 -2.65 -31.77
CA THR A 16 1.03 -2.52 -31.09
C THR A 16 0.90 -3.51 -29.93
N LYS A 17 1.31 -4.77 -30.12
CA LYS A 17 1.31 -5.77 -29.04
C LYS A 17 2.25 -5.38 -27.89
N ALA A 18 3.45 -4.88 -28.20
CA ALA A 18 4.40 -4.43 -27.18
C ALA A 18 3.86 -3.23 -26.39
N LEU A 19 3.26 -2.25 -27.08
CA LEU A 19 2.63 -1.09 -26.44
C LEU A 19 1.44 -1.51 -25.57
N ALA A 20 0.58 -2.41 -26.07
CA ALA A 20 -0.56 -2.92 -25.31
C ALA A 20 -0.12 -3.70 -24.07
N LEU A 21 0.92 -4.54 -24.19
CA LEU A 21 1.49 -5.25 -23.06
C LEU A 21 2.10 -4.29 -22.02
N GLY A 22 2.89 -3.31 -22.49
CA GLY A 22 3.44 -2.27 -21.62
C GLY A 22 2.36 -1.49 -20.88
N HIS A 23 1.30 -1.10 -21.60
CA HIS A 23 0.15 -0.43 -20.99
C HIS A 23 -0.54 -1.31 -19.92
N LEU A 24 -0.75 -2.59 -20.21
CA LEU A 24 -1.34 -3.53 -19.24
C LEU A 24 -0.49 -3.68 -17.99
N LEU A 25 0.83 -3.83 -18.15
CA LEU A 25 1.75 -3.95 -17.01
C LEU A 25 1.77 -2.71 -16.13
N VAL A 26 1.79 -1.52 -16.73
CA VAL A 26 1.77 -0.24 -16.00
C VAL A 26 0.40 0.00 -15.35
N THR A 27 -0.70 -0.35 -16.02
CA THR A 27 -2.05 -0.06 -15.52
C THR A 27 -2.51 -1.05 -14.46
N TYR A 28 -2.19 -2.33 -14.61
CA TYR A 28 -2.71 -3.42 -13.78
C TYR A 28 -1.68 -4.16 -12.96
N GLY A 29 -0.39 -4.01 -13.28
CA GLY A 29 0.71 -4.66 -12.57
C GLY A 29 1.24 -3.80 -11.42
N TYR A 30 2.42 -3.25 -11.62
CA TYR A 30 3.11 -2.48 -10.60
C TYR A 30 3.03 -0.98 -10.88
N GLY A 31 2.90 -0.20 -9.82
CA GLY A 31 3.00 1.25 -9.84
C GLY A 31 4.10 1.73 -8.92
N THR A 32 4.63 2.91 -9.18
CA THR A 32 5.50 3.62 -8.26
C THR A 32 4.75 4.77 -7.63
N GLY A 33 5.03 5.05 -6.37
CA GLY A 33 4.50 6.19 -5.65
C GLY A 33 5.61 6.86 -4.86
N TYR A 34 5.36 8.10 -4.48
CA TYR A 34 6.23 8.90 -3.65
C TYR A 34 5.50 9.25 -2.36
N GLY A 35 6.11 8.93 -1.22
CA GLY A 35 5.53 9.20 0.10
C GLY A 35 5.98 10.55 0.65
N TRP A 36 5.04 11.27 1.26
CA TRP A 36 5.30 12.50 1.99
C TRP A 36 4.55 12.48 3.32
N GLY A 37 5.22 12.94 4.37
CA GLY A 37 4.61 13.12 5.68
C GLY A 37 5.05 12.11 6.73
N PRO A 38 4.88 12.46 8.03
CA PRO A 38 5.40 11.69 9.15
C PRO A 38 4.53 10.49 9.54
N SER A 39 3.36 10.29 8.92
CA SER A 39 2.32 9.38 9.39
C SER A 39 2.71 7.90 9.42
N MET A 40 3.72 7.52 8.64
CA MET A 40 4.19 6.13 8.50
C MET A 40 5.60 5.91 9.07
N LEU A 41 6.10 6.83 9.89
CA LEU A 41 7.34 6.63 10.64
C LEU A 41 7.17 5.47 11.65
N PRO A 42 8.20 4.64 11.88
CA PRO A 42 9.53 4.63 11.23
C PRO A 42 9.57 3.83 9.92
N THR A 43 8.46 3.22 9.50
CA THR A 43 8.40 2.33 8.32
C THR A 43 8.81 3.07 7.05
N PHE A 44 8.35 4.31 6.87
CA PHE A 44 8.73 5.20 5.78
C PHE A 44 9.34 6.48 6.33
N LEU A 45 10.28 7.06 5.56
CA LEU A 45 10.83 8.38 5.87
C LEU A 45 9.81 9.48 5.58
N VAL A 46 9.99 10.65 6.18
CA VAL A 46 9.09 11.81 5.99
C VAL A 46 9.06 12.30 4.54
N ALA A 47 10.18 12.16 3.84
CA ALA A 47 10.34 12.63 2.45
C ALA A 47 11.41 11.81 1.73
N ASN A 48 11.43 11.94 0.38
CA ASN A 48 12.42 11.33 -0.51
C ASN A 48 12.45 9.79 -0.52
N GLU A 49 11.36 9.14 -0.14
CA GLU A 49 11.26 7.69 -0.23
C GLU A 49 10.21 7.29 -1.27
N TRP A 50 10.67 6.54 -2.26
CA TRP A 50 9.81 5.96 -3.28
C TRP A 50 9.34 4.59 -2.83
N PHE A 51 8.16 4.18 -3.27
CA PHE A 51 7.67 2.84 -3.01
C PHE A 51 7.08 2.20 -4.27
N VAL A 52 7.10 0.88 -4.29
CA VAL A 52 6.49 0.07 -5.35
C VAL A 52 5.17 -0.50 -4.83
N THR A 53 4.13 -0.30 -5.61
CA THR A 53 2.78 -0.75 -5.31
C THR A 53 2.37 -1.86 -6.27
N ASP A 54 1.94 -2.98 -5.73
CA ASP A 54 1.30 -4.05 -6.50
C ASP A 54 -0.20 -3.76 -6.63
N ARG A 55 -0.63 -3.49 -7.86
CA ARG A 55 -2.00 -3.14 -8.18
C ARG A 55 -2.94 -4.34 -8.30
N SER A 56 -2.43 -5.57 -8.23
CA SER A 56 -3.27 -6.77 -8.18
C SER A 56 -4.15 -6.80 -6.92
N TYR A 57 -3.69 -6.11 -5.86
CA TYR A 57 -4.41 -5.93 -4.60
C TYR A 57 -5.46 -4.81 -4.61
N ARG A 58 -5.71 -4.20 -5.76
CA ARG A 58 -6.76 -3.17 -5.90
C ARG A 58 -8.11 -3.65 -5.37
N ARG A 59 -8.86 -2.70 -4.81
CA ARG A 59 -10.18 -2.95 -4.18
C ARG A 59 -10.10 -3.95 -3.03
N GLY A 60 -8.94 -4.02 -2.36
CA GLY A 60 -8.72 -4.88 -1.20
C GLY A 60 -8.59 -6.37 -1.49
N ARG A 61 -8.43 -6.78 -2.76
CA ARG A 61 -8.28 -8.21 -3.10
C ARG A 61 -7.00 -8.77 -2.50
N GLY A 62 -7.13 -9.81 -1.66
CA GLY A 62 -5.98 -10.51 -1.07
C GLY A 62 -5.18 -9.70 -0.04
N VAL A 63 -5.63 -8.50 0.33
CA VAL A 63 -5.03 -7.69 1.39
C VAL A 63 -5.23 -8.40 2.74
N ARG A 64 -4.21 -8.35 3.57
CA ARG A 64 -4.18 -8.95 4.92
C ARG A 64 -3.90 -7.90 5.97
N VAL A 65 -4.25 -8.21 7.21
CA VAL A 65 -3.87 -7.39 8.37
C VAL A 65 -2.34 -7.30 8.43
N GLY A 66 -1.82 -6.10 8.69
CA GLY A 66 -0.39 -5.80 8.66
C GLY A 66 0.14 -5.26 7.32
N ASP A 67 -0.59 -5.42 6.23
CA ASP A 67 -0.17 -4.90 4.92
C ASP A 67 -0.22 -3.37 4.86
N CYS A 68 0.79 -2.76 4.24
CA CYS A 68 0.73 -1.35 3.87
C CYS A 68 0.00 -1.19 2.54
N VAL A 69 -1.02 -0.35 2.49
CA VAL A 69 -1.85 -0.13 1.30
C VAL A 69 -1.83 1.33 0.87
N VAL A 70 -1.83 1.54 -0.45
CA VAL A 70 -2.10 2.83 -1.08
C VAL A 70 -3.61 2.94 -1.26
N TYR A 71 -4.20 4.04 -0.83
CA TYR A 71 -5.64 4.27 -0.91
C TYR A 71 -5.95 5.71 -1.30
N ALA A 72 -7.12 5.92 -1.93
CA ALA A 72 -7.64 7.26 -2.17
C ALA A 72 -8.20 7.82 -0.86
N ILE A 73 -7.75 9.01 -0.47
CA ILE A 73 -8.17 9.65 0.78
C ILE A 73 -9.64 10.11 0.65
N PRO A 74 -10.55 9.59 1.49
CA PRO A 74 -11.99 9.86 1.31
C PRO A 74 -12.37 11.33 1.55
N VAL A 75 -11.60 12.03 2.38
CA VAL A 75 -11.85 13.44 2.76
C VAL A 75 -11.08 14.44 1.92
N GLU A 76 -10.19 13.98 1.04
CA GLU A 76 -9.35 14.81 0.16
C GLU A 76 -9.37 14.22 -1.26
N PRO A 77 -10.38 14.56 -2.07
CA PRO A 77 -10.52 14.00 -3.41
C PRO A 77 -9.30 14.30 -4.30
N GLY A 78 -8.76 13.24 -4.92
CA GLY A 78 -7.59 13.33 -5.79
C GLY A 78 -6.26 13.02 -5.10
N GLU A 79 -6.24 12.99 -3.78
CA GLU A 79 -5.04 12.66 -3.00
C GLU A 79 -5.01 11.17 -2.61
N ASP A 80 -3.81 10.63 -2.56
CA ASP A 80 -3.54 9.26 -2.15
C ASP A 80 -2.73 9.23 -0.86
N GLY A 81 -3.05 8.26 -0.01
CA GLY A 81 -2.32 8.01 1.22
C GLY A 81 -1.75 6.60 1.28
N VAL A 82 -0.79 6.42 2.16
CA VAL A 82 -0.28 5.09 2.55
C VAL A 82 -0.57 4.88 4.03
N LYS A 83 -1.22 3.76 4.37
CA LYS A 83 -1.49 3.35 5.76
C LYS A 83 -1.37 1.84 5.89
N ARG A 84 -1.28 1.38 7.14
CA ARG A 84 -1.27 -0.04 7.47
C ARG A 84 -2.66 -0.54 7.79
N VAL A 85 -3.02 -1.70 7.27
CA VAL A 85 -4.27 -2.38 7.59
C VAL A 85 -4.17 -2.99 8.98
N LEU A 86 -5.01 -2.54 9.89
CA LEU A 86 -5.08 -3.03 11.27
C LEU A 86 -6.19 -4.07 11.46
N GLY A 87 -7.26 -3.98 10.67
CA GLY A 87 -8.37 -4.92 10.71
C GLY A 87 -9.11 -5.01 9.39
N LEU A 88 -9.66 -6.17 9.11
CA LEU A 88 -10.51 -6.47 7.96
C LEU A 88 -11.96 -6.65 8.39
N GLN A 89 -12.87 -6.80 7.43
CA GLN A 89 -14.29 -7.01 7.69
C GLN A 89 -14.52 -8.13 8.73
N GLY A 90 -15.27 -7.81 9.78
CA GLY A 90 -15.58 -8.73 10.86
C GLY A 90 -14.64 -8.69 12.05
N ASP A 91 -13.42 -8.14 11.89
CA ASP A 91 -12.48 -7.97 12.99
C ASP A 91 -12.95 -6.90 13.96
N TYR A 92 -12.56 -7.03 15.24
CA TYR A 92 -12.75 -6.01 16.26
C TYR A 92 -11.47 -5.20 16.41
N VAL A 93 -11.58 -3.90 16.33
CA VAL A 93 -10.45 -2.96 16.45
C VAL A 93 -10.77 -1.88 17.47
N LEU A 94 -9.75 -1.34 18.12
CA LEU A 94 -9.91 -0.16 18.98
C LEU A 94 -10.24 1.05 18.10
N LEU A 95 -11.27 1.80 18.52
CA LEU A 95 -11.68 3.03 17.85
C LEU A 95 -10.60 4.11 17.96
N ASN A 96 -9.96 4.20 19.12
CA ASN A 96 -8.95 5.20 19.45
C ASN A 96 -7.56 4.59 19.58
N SER A 97 -6.55 5.44 19.74
CA SER A 97 -5.20 4.98 20.08
C SER A 97 -5.19 4.33 21.45
N PRO A 98 -4.43 3.25 21.66
CA PRO A 98 -4.27 2.63 22.97
C PRO A 98 -3.85 3.65 24.03
N GLY A 99 -4.55 3.68 25.17
CA GLY A 99 -4.26 4.59 26.27
C GLY A 99 -4.77 6.04 26.08
N VAL A 100 -5.45 6.33 24.98
CA VAL A 100 -6.06 7.65 24.72
C VAL A 100 -7.58 7.47 24.56
N GLY A 101 -8.35 7.93 25.56
CA GLY A 101 -9.79 7.83 25.55
C GLY A 101 -10.33 6.51 26.08
N SER A 102 -11.54 6.12 25.64
CA SER A 102 -12.19 4.86 26.01
C SER A 102 -11.62 3.70 25.18
N ASP A 103 -11.47 2.52 25.79
CA ASP A 103 -11.12 1.27 25.11
C ASP A 103 -12.32 0.72 24.30
N THR A 104 -13.04 1.61 23.63
CA THR A 104 -14.18 1.25 22.79
C THR A 104 -13.69 0.51 21.56
N MET A 105 -14.21 -0.70 21.36
CA MET A 105 -13.97 -1.49 20.18
C MET A 105 -15.13 -1.34 19.19
N ILE A 106 -14.80 -1.33 17.92
CA ILE A 106 -15.78 -1.38 16.82
C ILE A 106 -15.52 -2.63 15.98
N GLN A 107 -16.59 -3.22 15.48
CA GLN A 107 -16.48 -4.26 14.47
C GLN A 107 -16.36 -3.62 13.08
N VAL A 108 -15.34 -4.02 12.32
CA VAL A 108 -15.13 -3.51 10.96
C VAL A 108 -16.28 -3.99 10.05
N PRO A 109 -17.03 -3.07 9.41
CA PRO A 109 -18.17 -3.43 8.58
C PRO A 109 -17.78 -4.24 7.35
N LYS A 110 -18.76 -4.97 6.80
CA LYS A 110 -18.57 -5.71 5.54
C LYS A 110 -18.16 -4.76 4.41
N GLY A 111 -17.15 -5.17 3.62
CA GLY A 111 -16.61 -4.38 2.50
C GLY A 111 -15.69 -3.24 2.92
N HIS A 112 -15.33 -3.15 4.21
CA HIS A 112 -14.42 -2.14 4.76
C HIS A 112 -13.18 -2.79 5.38
N CYS A 113 -12.18 -1.97 5.61
CA CYS A 113 -11.00 -2.28 6.41
C CYS A 113 -10.72 -1.10 7.36
N TYR A 114 -9.98 -1.36 8.41
CA TYR A 114 -9.51 -0.35 9.33
C TYR A 114 -8.04 -0.12 9.10
N ILE A 115 -7.66 1.09 8.73
CA ILE A 115 -6.29 1.48 8.40
C ILE A 115 -5.78 2.51 9.38
N VAL A 116 -4.50 2.39 9.76
CA VAL A 116 -3.86 3.28 10.73
C VAL A 116 -2.43 3.57 10.27
N GLY A 117 -1.94 4.76 10.59
CA GLY A 117 -0.53 5.08 10.37
C GLY A 117 0.35 4.50 11.45
N ASP A 118 1.58 4.13 11.11
CA ASP A 118 2.54 3.58 12.07
C ASP A 118 2.97 4.62 13.11
N ASN A 119 2.88 5.92 12.78
CA ASN A 119 3.11 7.04 13.69
C ASN A 119 1.76 7.61 14.17
N LEU A 120 1.19 6.98 15.18
CA LEU A 120 -0.15 7.28 15.69
C LEU A 120 -0.44 8.77 15.97
N PRO A 121 0.46 9.54 16.64
CA PRO A 121 0.19 10.95 16.94
C PRO A 121 0.13 11.86 15.72
N TRP A 122 0.78 11.48 14.62
CA TRP A 122 0.92 12.28 13.41
C TRP A 122 0.22 11.65 12.21
N SER A 123 -0.77 10.81 12.47
CA SER A 123 -1.51 10.12 11.41
C SER A 123 -2.98 10.47 11.43
N ARG A 124 -3.48 10.95 10.30
CA ARG A 124 -4.90 11.07 10.01
C ARG A 124 -5.33 9.81 9.27
N ASP A 125 -6.21 9.03 9.89
CA ASP A 125 -6.55 7.68 9.43
C ASP A 125 -7.95 7.24 9.88
N SER A 126 -8.23 5.94 9.93
CA SER A 126 -9.56 5.41 10.30
C SER A 126 -10.06 5.82 11.68
N ARG A 127 -9.18 6.29 12.56
CA ARG A 127 -9.59 6.84 13.86
C ARG A 127 -10.32 8.19 13.70
N ASP A 128 -10.04 8.92 12.60
CA ASP A 128 -10.64 10.22 12.31
C ASP A 128 -11.86 10.11 11.39
N PHE A 129 -11.75 9.30 10.31
CA PHE A 129 -12.80 9.21 9.28
C PHE A 129 -13.56 7.88 9.28
N GLY A 130 -13.23 6.97 10.20
CA GLY A 130 -13.89 5.66 10.31
C GLY A 130 -13.31 4.59 9.37
N PRO A 131 -13.93 3.40 9.33
CA PRO A 131 -13.51 2.31 8.47
C PRO A 131 -13.49 2.70 6.99
N LEU A 132 -12.40 2.37 6.29
CA LEU A 132 -12.20 2.67 4.88
C LEU A 132 -12.91 1.65 4.00
N PRO A 133 -13.74 2.08 3.02
CA PRO A 133 -14.25 1.18 2.00
C PRO A 133 -13.09 0.52 1.20
N MET A 134 -13.09 -0.81 1.11
CA MET A 134 -12.03 -1.55 0.39
C MET A 134 -11.91 -1.13 -1.08
N GLY A 135 -13.01 -0.60 -1.66
CA GLY A 135 -13.03 -0.04 -3.02
C GLY A 135 -12.04 1.10 -3.26
N LEU A 136 -11.65 1.83 -2.20
CA LEU A 136 -10.69 2.92 -2.26
C LEU A 136 -9.23 2.46 -2.25
N ILE A 137 -8.95 1.17 -1.98
CA ILE A 137 -7.60 0.63 -2.03
C ILE A 137 -7.14 0.54 -3.48
N LYS A 138 -6.02 1.21 -3.79
CA LYS A 138 -5.38 1.25 -5.10
C LYS A 138 -4.35 0.13 -5.30
N GLY A 139 -3.77 -0.39 -4.21
CA GLY A 139 -2.81 -1.48 -4.23
C GLY A 139 -2.09 -1.67 -2.90
N LYS A 140 -1.22 -2.68 -2.84
CA LYS A 140 -0.38 -3.00 -1.69
C LYS A 140 1.05 -2.52 -1.93
N VAL A 141 1.65 -1.87 -0.95
CA VAL A 141 3.07 -1.52 -0.99
C VAL A 141 3.90 -2.76 -0.73
N VAL A 142 4.72 -3.15 -1.70
CA VAL A 142 5.54 -4.37 -1.64
C VAL A 142 7.00 -4.09 -1.36
N ALA A 143 7.49 -2.93 -1.79
CA ALA A 143 8.86 -2.52 -1.55
C ALA A 143 8.98 -1.01 -1.43
N LYS A 144 9.97 -0.56 -0.69
CA LYS A 144 10.44 0.83 -0.66
C LYS A 144 11.78 0.93 -1.36
N VAL A 145 12.02 2.07 -2.00
CA VAL A 145 13.22 2.36 -2.76
C VAL A 145 13.97 3.46 -2.06
N ALA A 146 15.05 3.12 -1.40
CA ALA A 146 15.94 4.10 -0.78
C ALA A 146 17.02 4.50 -1.80
N VAL A 147 16.97 5.75 -2.28
CA VAL A 147 17.93 6.27 -3.28
C VAL A 147 19.31 6.53 -2.68
N ASN A 148 19.49 6.36 -1.38
CA ASN A 148 20.70 6.72 -0.64
C ASN A 148 21.74 5.60 -0.52
N GLY A 149 21.55 4.47 -1.20
CA GLY A 149 22.48 3.34 -1.21
C GLY A 149 23.44 3.36 -2.41
N TRP A 150 24.68 2.92 -2.20
CA TRP A 150 25.65 2.65 -3.27
C TRP A 150 25.05 1.62 -4.24
N TRP A 151 24.92 2.04 -5.50
CA TRP A 151 24.38 1.24 -6.62
C TRP A 151 25.07 -0.13 -6.74
N PRO A 152 24.32 -1.26 -7.05
CA PRO A 152 22.87 -1.43 -7.31
C PRO A 152 22.12 -2.31 -6.27
N PHE A 153 22.73 -2.71 -5.17
CA PHE A 153 22.28 -3.87 -4.39
C PHE A 153 21.29 -3.59 -3.22
N ASN A 154 21.08 -2.34 -2.83
CA ASN A 154 20.22 -2.00 -1.68
C ASN A 154 19.06 -1.03 -1.99
N TRP A 155 18.62 -0.95 -3.25
CA TRP A 155 17.57 -0.01 -3.61
C TRP A 155 16.17 -0.47 -3.21
N PHE A 156 15.96 -1.77 -3.12
CA PHE A 156 14.64 -2.32 -2.79
C PHE A 156 14.66 -2.98 -1.42
N THR A 157 13.95 -2.40 -0.46
CA THR A 157 13.70 -3.01 0.84
C THR A 157 12.25 -3.47 0.88
N LYS A 158 12.02 -4.76 1.15
CA LYS A 158 10.68 -5.30 1.30
C LYS A 158 9.98 -4.61 2.48
N VAL A 159 8.75 -4.20 2.29
CA VAL A 159 7.91 -3.71 3.39
C VAL A 159 7.30 -4.92 4.08
N GLU A 160 7.74 -5.15 5.31
CA GLU A 160 7.23 -6.25 6.12
C GLU A 160 5.89 -5.91 6.76
N SER A 161 5.10 -6.95 7.05
CA SER A 161 3.92 -6.81 7.88
C SER A 161 4.39 -6.40 9.29
N GLY A 162 3.89 -5.30 9.81
CA GLY A 162 4.26 -4.79 11.14
C GLY A 162 3.68 -5.62 12.30
N LEU A 163 3.12 -6.79 12.01
CA LEU A 163 2.60 -7.69 13.03
C LEU A 163 3.72 -8.60 13.53
N HIS A 164 4.07 -8.41 14.78
CA HIS A 164 4.87 -9.39 15.51
C HIS A 164 3.93 -10.40 16.18
N PRO A 165 4.22 -11.71 16.12
CA PRO A 165 3.48 -12.66 16.93
C PRO A 165 3.58 -12.25 18.40
N VAL A 166 2.47 -12.32 19.11
CA VAL A 166 2.48 -12.11 20.57
C VAL A 166 3.40 -13.20 21.13
N SER A 167 4.54 -12.78 21.68
CA SER A 167 5.39 -13.70 22.43
C SER A 167 4.65 -14.07 23.69
N ASP A 168 4.31 -15.35 23.84
CA ASP A 168 3.74 -15.93 25.07
C ASP A 168 4.76 -15.99 26.22
N GLU A 169 5.66 -15.03 26.31
CA GLU A 169 6.54 -14.93 27.47
C GLU A 169 5.75 -14.41 28.67
N PRO A 170 5.58 -15.22 29.72
CA PRO A 170 5.02 -14.70 30.97
C PRO A 170 5.98 -13.64 31.52
N LYS A 171 5.49 -12.41 31.63
CA LYS A 171 6.20 -11.37 32.38
C LYS A 171 6.28 -11.82 33.81
N THR A 172 7.45 -12.34 34.19
CA THR A 172 7.86 -12.59 35.59
C THR A 172 8.07 -11.28 36.29
#